data_f36ddf3a9e3d7d2f6afbcf075921ee31
#
_entry.id   f36ddf3a9e3d7d2f6afbcf075921ee31
#
_cell.length_a   1.000
_cell.length_b   1.000
_cell.length_c   1.000
_cell.angle_alpha   90.00
_cell.angle_beta   90.00
_cell.angle_gamma   90.00
#
_symmetry.space_group_name_H-M   'P 1'
#
loop_
_entity.id
_entity.type
_entity.pdbx_description
1 polymer ?
#
loop_
_entity_poly.entity_id
_entity_poly.type
_entity_poly.pdbx_seq_one_letter_code
_entity_poly.pdbx_strand_id
1 'polypeptide(L)'
;MRNIIFLIFSIFLFSIVSAQEQQKKISFQAEWQLHDEELLPGVDRFIGNVVFQHENTIGYCDSAYHYLNEDYLLAFGNPVRIFVNDSVRLYGEFLNYNSNTKISAIFRNVKLQDNTSALYCDSLVYDNNLSEAYFLTGGTMINADNTLTSKIGRYYTESNDVFLIDSVLLVNDTYTMNCQSLRYNTQNEFVYFISRTHLHSDENDIFTNAGYYDIRNDLALLVDSVEMLNEEQNFSGDSVFYDKKRNFGIGWNNVTIQDSTQGYIIKGNYAEHYENGGTSFVTDSTLLILIDQGDSLYLHSDTLSVIFDSLQEPQELHAFNKVKFYRNDIQGVCDSMSILVEDSLLTMYYNPVLWYGSNQLSGDTIRMCVIDSSNMTMDILENGFIIEDVFEEKEFNQIKGERIKGYITDKKLRQVDVINNVECVYYVLEEDSSLIGINASITNEMRIFLENNKLKEILFYTNPDGALYPYNKFPEDKKILKEFRWLNLYRPKSISEIFHTAIPR
;
A
#
# COMPACT_ATOMS: atom_id res chain seq x y z
N MET A 1 65.52 61.46 -28.02
CA MET A 1 64.21 62.06 -28.25
C MET A 1 63.25 61.39 -27.23
N ARG A 2 62.90 62.14 -26.20
CA ARG A 2 62.16 61.69 -25.00
C ARG A 2 60.71 62.07 -25.19
N ASN A 3 59.83 61.14 -25.24
CA ASN A 3 58.37 61.36 -25.18
C ASN A 3 57.87 61.23 -23.75
N ILE A 4 57.40 62.30 -23.25
CA ILE A 4 56.71 62.40 -21.93
C ILE A 4 55.26 62.12 -22.18
N ILE A 5 54.76 61.06 -21.53
CA ILE A 5 53.34 60.69 -21.48
C ILE A 5 52.77 61.33 -20.23
N PHE A 6 51.83 62.28 -20.43
CA PHE A 6 51.00 62.84 -19.34
C PHE A 6 49.88 61.84 -19.00
N LEU A 7 49.89 61.39 -17.75
CA LEU A 7 48.81 60.54 -17.18
C LEU A 7 47.80 61.47 -16.51
N ILE A 8 46.61 61.65 -17.10
CA ILE A 8 45.51 62.41 -16.50
C ILE A 8 44.74 61.46 -15.59
N PHE A 9 44.85 61.65 -14.27
CA PHE A 9 44.11 60.92 -13.25
C PHE A 9 42.74 61.61 -13.10
N SER A 10 41.68 61.01 -13.72
CA SER A 10 40.30 61.44 -13.53
C SER A 10 39.75 60.83 -12.23
N ILE A 11 39.58 61.66 -11.21
CA ILE A 11 38.91 61.27 -9.96
C ILE A 11 37.40 61.26 -10.21
N PHE A 12 36.81 60.08 -10.39
CA PHE A 12 35.36 59.91 -10.37
C PHE A 12 34.90 59.91 -8.90
N LEU A 13 34.36 61.06 -8.45
CA LEU A 13 33.57 61.11 -7.21
C LEU A 13 32.26 60.39 -7.44
N PHE A 14 32.18 59.10 -6.96
CA PHE A 14 30.92 58.44 -6.77
C PHE A 14 30.17 59.12 -5.61
N SER A 15 29.25 60.00 -5.90
CA SER A 15 28.23 60.40 -4.94
C SER A 15 27.29 59.21 -4.74
N ILE A 16 27.46 58.54 -3.59
CA ILE A 16 26.45 57.60 -3.08
C ILE A 16 25.23 58.47 -2.74
N VAL A 17 24.30 58.54 -3.65
CA VAL A 17 22.96 59.02 -3.35
C VAL A 17 22.32 57.88 -2.55
N SER A 18 22.38 57.96 -1.24
CA SER A 18 21.46 57.22 -0.37
C SER A 18 20.07 57.69 -0.74
N ALA A 19 19.35 56.93 -1.55
CA ALA A 19 17.92 57.07 -1.65
C ALA A 19 17.38 56.70 -0.27
N GLN A 20 17.16 57.67 0.60
CA GLN A 20 16.26 57.49 1.73
C GLN A 20 14.90 57.21 1.08
N GLU A 21 14.45 55.98 1.18
CA GLU A 21 13.05 55.61 0.94
C GLU A 21 12.24 56.56 1.85
N GLN A 22 11.59 57.53 1.26
CA GLN A 22 10.67 58.38 1.97
C GLN A 22 9.53 57.47 2.45
N GLN A 23 9.51 57.14 3.75
CA GLN A 23 8.41 56.41 4.35
C GLN A 23 7.09 57.08 3.93
N LYS A 24 6.31 56.37 3.13
CA LYS A 24 5.01 56.87 2.70
C LYS A 24 4.11 56.91 3.93
N LYS A 25 3.67 58.09 4.30
CA LYS A 25 2.76 58.29 5.46
C LYS A 25 1.37 57.78 5.12
N ILE A 26 0.64 57.30 6.15
CA ILE A 26 -0.77 56.96 6.01
C ILE A 26 -1.53 58.23 5.63
N SER A 27 -2.33 58.19 4.58
CA SER A 27 -3.25 59.27 4.19
C SER A 27 -4.67 58.90 4.62
N PHE A 28 -5.46 59.95 4.98
CA PHE A 28 -6.82 59.79 5.47
C PHE A 28 -7.81 60.67 4.71
N GLN A 29 -9.05 60.15 4.57
CA GLN A 29 -10.24 60.90 4.22
C GLN A 29 -11.34 60.55 5.23
N ALA A 30 -12.04 61.55 5.80
CA ALA A 30 -13.09 61.35 6.77
C ALA A 30 -14.06 62.56 6.76
N GLU A 31 -15.23 62.43 7.35
CA GLU A 31 -16.13 63.55 7.55
C GLU A 31 -15.61 64.54 8.58
N TRP A 32 -14.96 64.00 9.64
CA TRP A 32 -14.41 64.82 10.72
C TRP A 32 -12.99 64.37 11.07
N GLN A 33 -12.07 65.32 11.22
CA GLN A 33 -10.77 65.15 11.84
C GLN A 33 -10.71 66.02 13.11
N LEU A 34 -10.33 65.40 14.22
CA LEU A 34 -10.18 66.01 15.52
C LEU A 34 -8.76 65.79 16.02
N HIS A 35 -8.10 66.85 16.43
CA HIS A 35 -6.81 66.87 17.11
C HIS A 35 -6.94 67.62 18.44
N ASP A 36 -6.61 67.00 19.54
CA ASP A 36 -6.73 67.62 20.87
C ASP A 36 -5.54 67.16 21.74
N GLU A 37 -4.56 68.02 21.86
CA GLU A 37 -3.32 67.76 22.59
C GLU A 37 -3.53 67.72 24.12
N GLU A 38 -4.64 68.26 24.67
CA GLU A 38 -4.90 68.22 26.09
C GLU A 38 -5.57 66.90 26.50
N LEU A 39 -6.44 66.34 25.63
CA LEU A 39 -7.17 65.08 25.87
C LEU A 39 -6.41 63.86 25.42
N LEU A 40 -5.78 63.91 24.24
CA LEU A 40 -5.04 62.80 23.64
C LEU A 40 -3.81 63.34 22.90
N PRO A 41 -2.69 63.56 23.60
CA PRO A 41 -1.47 64.13 22.98
C PRO A 41 -0.95 63.26 21.84
N GLY A 42 -0.65 63.90 20.70
CA GLY A 42 -0.06 63.24 19.53
C GLY A 42 -1.00 62.25 18.80
N VAL A 43 -2.34 62.37 18.95
CA VAL A 43 -3.33 61.49 18.31
C VAL A 43 -4.32 62.29 17.46
N ASP A 44 -4.40 61.96 16.17
CA ASP A 44 -5.48 62.41 15.31
C ASP A 44 -6.64 61.40 15.33
N ARG A 45 -7.86 61.91 15.48
CA ARG A 45 -9.10 61.13 15.43
C ARG A 45 -9.87 61.44 14.15
N PHE A 46 -10.22 60.42 13.39
CA PHE A 46 -11.02 60.51 12.18
C PHE A 46 -12.39 59.86 12.44
N ILE A 47 -13.46 60.49 12.05
CA ILE A 47 -14.83 60.04 12.33
C ILE A 47 -15.71 60.21 11.07
N GLY A 48 -16.50 59.19 10.74
CA GLY A 48 -17.45 59.18 9.65
C GLY A 48 -16.82 58.80 8.30
N ASN A 49 -17.26 57.72 7.73
CA ASN A 49 -16.84 57.20 6.42
C ASN A 49 -15.31 57.28 6.17
N VAL A 50 -14.54 56.84 7.16
CA VAL A 50 -13.08 56.94 7.15
C VAL A 50 -12.48 56.02 6.09
N VAL A 51 -11.65 56.62 5.21
CA VAL A 51 -10.79 55.89 4.28
C VAL A 51 -9.36 56.19 4.64
N PHE A 52 -8.55 55.17 4.82
CA PHE A 52 -7.10 55.31 5.01
C PHE A 52 -6.35 54.55 3.91
N GLN A 53 -5.20 55.07 3.51
CA GLN A 53 -4.36 54.42 2.50
C GLN A 53 -2.89 54.50 2.90
N HIS A 54 -2.22 53.37 2.81
CA HIS A 54 -0.80 53.25 2.94
C HIS A 54 -0.24 52.34 1.86
N GLU A 55 0.57 52.87 0.96
CA GLU A 55 1.09 52.16 -0.22
C GLU A 55 -0.04 51.48 -1.04
N ASN A 56 -0.03 50.15 -1.11
CA ASN A 56 -1.00 49.35 -1.85
C ASN A 56 -2.17 48.85 -0.97
N THR A 57 -2.22 49.28 0.30
CA THR A 57 -3.28 48.92 1.25
C THR A 57 -4.26 50.05 1.37
N ILE A 58 -5.54 49.78 1.15
CA ILE A 58 -6.65 50.70 1.33
C ILE A 58 -7.61 50.13 2.39
N GLY A 59 -7.96 50.93 3.38
CA GLY A 59 -8.90 50.53 4.42
C GLY A 59 -10.08 51.48 4.54
N TYR A 60 -11.23 50.92 4.95
CA TYR A 60 -12.50 51.62 5.21
C TYR A 60 -12.97 51.27 6.60
N CYS A 61 -13.39 52.28 7.38
CA CYS A 61 -13.92 52.11 8.74
C CYS A 61 -14.85 53.24 9.14
N ASP A 62 -15.51 53.10 10.30
CA ASP A 62 -16.41 54.14 10.81
C ASP A 62 -15.67 55.21 11.58
N SER A 63 -14.58 54.82 12.29
CA SER A 63 -13.71 55.75 13.00
C SER A 63 -12.29 55.20 13.11
N ALA A 64 -11.31 56.12 13.23
CA ALA A 64 -9.91 55.74 13.37
C ALA A 64 -9.16 56.71 14.31
N TYR A 65 -8.15 56.15 15.02
CA TYR A 65 -7.20 56.90 15.83
C TYR A 65 -5.80 56.69 15.25
N HIS A 66 -5.16 57.76 14.83
CA HIS A 66 -3.80 57.74 14.29
C HIS A 66 -2.81 58.36 15.30
N TYR A 67 -1.93 57.49 15.81
CA TYR A 67 -0.86 57.87 16.74
C TYR A 67 0.35 58.38 15.93
N LEU A 68 0.56 59.70 15.92
CA LEU A 68 1.51 60.36 15.03
C LEU A 68 2.97 59.98 15.28
N ASN A 69 3.35 59.80 16.56
CA ASN A 69 4.71 59.50 16.94
C ASN A 69 5.14 58.08 16.62
N GLU A 70 4.20 57.13 16.63
CA GLU A 70 4.41 55.69 16.48
C GLU A 70 4.02 55.20 15.08
N ASP A 71 3.38 56.11 14.30
CA ASP A 71 2.80 55.82 12.99
C ASP A 71 1.89 54.56 13.01
N TYR A 72 0.99 54.56 13.99
CA TYR A 72 0.14 53.43 14.41
C TYR A 72 -1.32 53.83 14.28
N LEU A 73 -2.12 52.93 13.69
CA LEU A 73 -3.54 53.17 13.43
C LEU A 73 -4.40 52.16 14.19
N LEU A 74 -5.37 52.67 14.95
CA LEU A 74 -6.50 51.89 15.42
C LEU A 74 -7.74 52.27 14.61
N ALA A 75 -8.40 51.30 13.99
CA ALA A 75 -9.62 51.52 13.23
C ALA A 75 -10.77 50.65 13.76
N PHE A 76 -11.96 51.23 13.77
CA PHE A 76 -13.17 50.61 14.29
C PHE A 76 -14.28 50.72 13.24
N GLY A 77 -15.02 49.61 13.05
CA GLY A 77 -16.14 49.61 12.11
C GLY A 77 -16.90 48.25 12.16
N ASN A 78 -18.03 48.20 11.55
CA ASN A 78 -18.80 47.00 11.45
C ASN A 78 -19.27 46.74 10.00
N PRO A 79 -18.35 46.17 9.14
CA PRO A 79 -16.95 45.82 9.40
C PRO A 79 -15.93 46.91 9.04
N VAL A 80 -14.73 46.87 9.64
CA VAL A 80 -13.50 47.43 9.03
C VAL A 80 -13.18 46.57 7.82
N ARG A 81 -12.89 47.18 6.68
CA ARG A 81 -12.56 46.51 5.41
C ARG A 81 -11.19 46.95 4.94
N ILE A 82 -10.33 45.99 4.62
CA ILE A 82 -8.96 46.24 4.14
C ILE A 82 -8.77 45.50 2.84
N PHE A 83 -8.21 46.20 1.86
CA PHE A 83 -7.86 45.67 0.55
C PHE A 83 -6.36 45.77 0.36
N VAL A 84 -5.71 44.65 0.10
CA VAL A 84 -4.27 44.55 -0.15
C VAL A 84 -4.05 44.04 -1.58
N ASN A 85 -3.39 44.83 -2.43
CA ASN A 85 -3.04 44.46 -3.80
C ASN A 85 -4.19 43.86 -4.62
N ASP A 86 -5.37 44.36 -4.64
CA ASP A 86 -6.55 43.88 -5.39
C ASP A 86 -6.92 42.37 -5.20
N SER A 87 -6.08 41.57 -4.55
CA SER A 87 -6.22 40.13 -4.42
C SER A 87 -6.68 39.68 -3.04
N VAL A 88 -6.27 40.37 -1.96
CA VAL A 88 -6.59 40.00 -0.58
C VAL A 88 -7.56 41.01 0.03
N ARG A 89 -8.65 40.50 0.59
CA ARG A 89 -9.68 41.28 1.27
C ARG A 89 -9.80 40.77 2.71
N LEU A 90 -9.63 41.71 3.66
CA LEU A 90 -9.72 41.45 5.08
C LEU A 90 -10.89 42.21 5.68
N TYR A 91 -11.62 41.55 6.56
CA TYR A 91 -12.79 42.11 7.25
C TYR A 91 -12.69 41.81 8.74
N GLY A 92 -13.17 42.69 9.61
CA GLY A 92 -13.26 42.50 11.05
C GLY A 92 -13.92 43.73 11.69
N GLU A 93 -14.05 43.76 13.01
CA GLU A 93 -14.66 44.88 13.73
C GLU A 93 -13.62 45.88 14.25
N PHE A 94 -12.38 45.41 14.47
CA PHE A 94 -11.30 46.18 15.02
C PHE A 94 -9.99 45.87 14.28
N LEU A 95 -9.26 46.91 13.89
CA LEU A 95 -7.96 46.83 13.26
C LEU A 95 -6.93 47.57 14.11
N ASN A 96 -5.78 46.96 14.22
CA ASN A 96 -4.55 47.51 14.73
C ASN A 96 -3.50 47.42 13.60
N TYR A 97 -3.04 48.54 13.07
CA TYR A 97 -2.08 48.61 11.96
C TYR A 97 -0.86 49.46 12.31
N ASN A 98 0.31 48.90 12.12
CA ASN A 98 1.57 49.62 12.27
C ASN A 98 2.21 49.83 10.88
N SER A 99 2.33 51.07 10.44
CA SER A 99 2.86 51.41 9.11
C SER A 99 4.35 51.15 8.97
N ASN A 100 5.12 51.25 10.07
CA ASN A 100 6.56 51.00 10.06
C ASN A 100 6.88 49.51 9.82
N THR A 101 6.13 48.63 10.46
CA THR A 101 6.28 47.18 10.31
C THR A 101 5.40 46.58 9.22
N LYS A 102 4.39 47.35 8.75
CA LYS A 102 3.36 46.92 7.79
C LYS A 102 2.56 45.71 8.25
N ILE A 103 2.40 45.53 9.57
CA ILE A 103 1.64 44.46 10.18
C ILE A 103 0.25 44.95 10.55
N SER A 104 -0.76 44.19 10.14
CA SER A 104 -2.18 44.37 10.50
C SER A 104 -2.62 43.27 11.47
N ALA A 105 -3.18 43.63 12.62
CA ALA A 105 -3.86 42.69 13.50
C ALA A 105 -5.36 43.02 13.52
N ILE A 106 -6.19 42.08 13.14
CA ILE A 106 -7.63 42.23 12.95
C ILE A 106 -8.35 41.32 13.93
N PHE A 107 -9.44 41.80 14.51
CA PHE A 107 -10.11 41.12 15.59
C PHE A 107 -11.62 41.13 15.40
N ARG A 108 -12.29 40.13 15.92
CA ARG A 108 -13.73 39.85 15.95
C ARG A 108 -14.34 39.69 14.57
N ASN A 109 -14.99 38.54 14.37
CA ASN A 109 -15.65 38.21 13.12
C ASN A 109 -14.75 38.38 11.90
N VAL A 110 -13.48 37.94 12.04
CA VAL A 110 -12.46 38.13 11.00
C VAL A 110 -12.73 37.21 9.83
N LYS A 111 -12.69 37.79 8.63
CA LYS A 111 -12.70 37.08 7.36
C LYS A 111 -11.55 37.57 6.50
N LEU A 112 -10.69 36.63 6.07
CA LEU A 112 -9.77 36.87 4.95
C LEU A 112 -10.34 36.15 3.73
N GLN A 113 -10.41 36.84 2.62
CA GLN A 113 -10.92 36.30 1.36
C GLN A 113 -9.98 36.66 0.22
N ASP A 114 -9.62 35.65 -0.57
CA ASP A 114 -8.98 35.82 -1.87
C ASP A 114 -9.89 35.31 -3.01
N ASN A 115 -9.29 35.02 -4.19
CA ASN A 115 -10.09 34.60 -5.36
C ASN A 115 -10.61 33.17 -5.27
N THR A 116 -10.04 32.33 -4.40
CA THR A 116 -10.27 30.88 -4.34
C THR A 116 -10.81 30.42 -2.98
N SER A 117 -10.50 31.17 -1.91
CA SER A 117 -10.68 30.72 -0.54
C SER A 117 -11.22 31.81 0.37
N ALA A 118 -11.85 31.40 1.46
CA ALA A 118 -12.23 32.25 2.57
C ALA A 118 -11.79 31.64 3.91
N LEU A 119 -11.05 32.40 4.72
CA LEU A 119 -10.64 32.04 6.07
C LEU A 119 -11.43 32.84 7.09
N TYR A 120 -11.98 32.18 8.09
CA TYR A 120 -12.76 32.76 9.19
C TYR A 120 -12.08 32.46 10.52
N CYS A 121 -11.91 33.47 11.39
CA CYS A 121 -11.35 33.31 12.74
C CYS A 121 -11.75 34.52 13.63
N ASP A 122 -11.41 34.44 14.93
CA ASP A 122 -11.66 35.57 15.85
C ASP A 122 -10.58 36.65 15.79
N SER A 123 -9.34 36.24 15.50
CA SER A 123 -8.20 37.14 15.36
C SER A 123 -7.25 36.67 14.27
N LEU A 124 -6.75 37.60 13.49
CA LEU A 124 -5.81 37.36 12.40
C LEU A 124 -4.73 38.40 12.41
N VAL A 125 -3.50 37.98 12.21
CA VAL A 125 -2.37 38.90 11.92
C VAL A 125 -1.98 38.72 10.45
N TYR A 126 -1.84 39.85 9.74
CA TYR A 126 -1.36 39.87 8.35
C TYR A 126 -0.09 40.70 8.26
N ASP A 127 0.99 40.09 7.82
CA ASP A 127 2.27 40.72 7.53
C ASP A 127 2.39 41.00 6.03
N ASN A 128 2.30 42.28 5.65
CA ASN A 128 2.39 42.70 4.25
C ASN A 128 3.77 42.43 3.62
N ASN A 129 4.87 42.42 4.42
CA ASN A 129 6.21 42.23 3.88
C ASN A 129 6.44 40.75 3.50
N LEU A 130 5.80 39.84 4.21
CA LEU A 130 5.89 38.39 4.01
C LEU A 130 4.72 37.83 3.21
N SER A 131 3.68 38.64 2.94
CA SER A 131 2.41 38.18 2.37
C SER A 131 1.83 36.98 3.16
N GLU A 132 1.99 37.05 4.50
CA GLU A 132 1.61 35.97 5.44
C GLU A 132 0.46 36.40 6.34
N ALA A 133 -0.58 35.59 6.39
CA ALA A 133 -1.65 35.66 7.37
C ALA A 133 -1.54 34.52 8.40
N TYR A 134 -1.74 34.79 9.69
CA TYR A 134 -1.77 33.71 10.68
C TYR A 134 -2.80 33.97 11.78
N PHE A 135 -3.34 32.86 12.31
CA PHE A 135 -4.22 32.82 13.46
C PHE A 135 -3.74 31.80 14.50
N LEU A 136 -4.03 32.05 15.79
CA LEU A 136 -3.54 31.22 16.91
C LEU A 136 -4.68 30.70 17.81
N THR A 137 -5.92 31.08 17.55
CA THR A 137 -7.07 30.83 18.44
C THR A 137 -8.18 30.04 17.80
N GLY A 138 -7.88 29.36 16.70
CA GLY A 138 -8.82 28.63 15.89
C GLY A 138 -9.23 29.36 14.63
N GLY A 139 -9.33 28.62 13.53
CA GLY A 139 -9.79 29.15 12.25
C GLY A 139 -10.42 28.06 11.39
N THR A 140 -11.28 28.52 10.47
CA THR A 140 -11.95 27.70 9.47
C THR A 140 -11.68 28.27 8.10
N MET A 141 -11.08 27.48 7.23
CA MET A 141 -10.88 27.82 5.81
C MET A 141 -11.87 27.03 4.95
N ILE A 142 -12.50 27.72 4.01
CA ILE A 142 -13.37 27.12 3.00
C ILE A 142 -12.76 27.38 1.63
N ASN A 143 -12.54 26.28 0.88
CA ASN A 143 -12.02 26.33 -0.48
C ASN A 143 -12.76 25.27 -1.32
N ALA A 144 -13.50 25.71 -2.34
CA ALA A 144 -14.42 24.88 -3.09
C ALA A 144 -15.32 24.04 -2.15
N ASP A 145 -15.29 22.72 -2.26
CA ASP A 145 -16.10 21.79 -1.44
C ASP A 145 -15.36 21.35 -0.15
N ASN A 146 -14.15 21.91 0.09
CA ASN A 146 -13.32 21.53 1.24
C ASN A 146 -13.49 22.54 2.39
N THR A 147 -13.73 22.02 3.59
CA THR A 147 -13.71 22.79 4.83
C THR A 147 -12.57 22.31 5.70
N LEU A 148 -11.62 23.20 6.02
CA LEU A 148 -10.45 22.91 6.83
C LEU A 148 -10.53 23.67 8.15
N THR A 149 -10.34 23.00 9.27
CA THR A 149 -10.28 23.62 10.59
C THR A 149 -9.00 23.27 11.32
N SER A 150 -8.46 24.19 12.10
CA SER A 150 -7.33 23.94 12.98
C SER A 150 -7.29 24.98 14.10
N LYS A 151 -6.47 24.75 15.12
CA LYS A 151 -6.25 25.72 16.17
C LYS A 151 -5.28 26.81 15.77
N ILE A 152 -4.26 26.47 15.00
CA ILE A 152 -3.23 27.39 14.51
C ILE A 152 -3.17 27.25 13.00
N GLY A 153 -3.09 28.36 12.28
CA GLY A 153 -2.88 28.35 10.83
C GLY A 153 -1.99 29.50 10.36
N ARG A 154 -1.26 29.23 9.28
CA ARG A 154 -0.46 30.20 8.54
C ARG A 154 -0.77 30.08 7.06
N TYR A 155 -1.15 31.17 6.45
CA TYR A 155 -1.48 31.26 5.03
C TYR A 155 -0.52 32.21 4.31
N TYR A 156 0.26 31.68 3.38
CA TYR A 156 1.14 32.43 2.49
C TYR A 156 0.39 32.76 1.20
N THR A 157 -0.10 33.99 1.10
CA THR A 157 -1.04 34.40 0.04
C THR A 157 -0.41 34.44 -1.36
N GLU A 158 0.92 34.56 -1.48
CA GLU A 158 1.61 34.50 -2.77
C GLU A 158 1.80 33.10 -3.31
N SER A 159 2.15 32.13 -2.45
CA SER A 159 2.32 30.72 -2.84
C SER A 159 1.02 29.92 -2.78
N ASN A 160 -0.03 30.48 -2.19
CA ASN A 160 -1.30 29.81 -1.89
C ASN A 160 -1.17 28.61 -0.95
N ASP A 161 -0.11 28.54 -0.14
CA ASP A 161 0.15 27.48 0.82
C ASP A 161 -0.43 27.82 2.19
N VAL A 162 -1.19 26.89 2.76
CA VAL A 162 -1.73 26.97 4.11
C VAL A 162 -1.11 25.87 4.96
N PHE A 163 -0.50 26.25 6.07
CA PHE A 163 -0.03 25.31 7.09
C PHE A 163 -1.01 25.34 8.25
N LEU A 164 -1.59 24.20 8.55
CA LEU A 164 -2.54 23.98 9.65
C LEU A 164 -1.87 23.12 10.70
N ILE A 165 -2.02 23.52 11.97
CA ILE A 165 -1.33 22.88 13.11
C ILE A 165 -2.31 22.80 14.28
N ASP A 166 -2.24 21.69 15.01
CA ASP A 166 -3.04 21.33 16.17
C ASP A 166 -4.52 21.09 15.82
N SER A 167 -4.93 19.84 15.98
CA SER A 167 -6.32 19.38 15.78
C SER A 167 -6.86 19.71 14.39
N VAL A 168 -6.08 19.37 13.36
CA VAL A 168 -6.46 19.64 11.98
C VAL A 168 -7.54 18.67 11.53
N LEU A 169 -8.63 19.21 11.00
CA LEU A 169 -9.71 18.47 10.37
C LEU A 169 -9.99 19.06 8.99
N LEU A 170 -9.93 18.23 7.96
CA LEU A 170 -10.42 18.54 6.62
C LEU A 170 -11.69 17.71 6.38
N VAL A 171 -12.74 18.35 5.94
CA VAL A 171 -14.02 17.71 5.60
C VAL A 171 -14.35 18.01 4.14
N ASN A 172 -14.66 16.97 3.41
CA ASN A 172 -15.19 16.98 2.06
C ASN A 172 -16.47 16.12 2.02
N ASP A 173 -17.26 16.20 0.97
CA ASP A 173 -18.51 15.42 0.85
C ASP A 173 -18.28 13.89 0.88
N THR A 174 -17.09 13.42 0.50
CA THR A 174 -16.77 11.99 0.34
C THR A 174 -15.81 11.45 1.39
N TYR A 175 -15.08 12.30 2.12
CA TYR A 175 -14.12 11.87 3.12
C TYR A 175 -13.86 12.93 4.19
N THR A 176 -13.28 12.48 5.29
CA THR A 176 -12.70 13.34 6.33
C THR A 176 -11.23 13.01 6.55
N MET A 177 -10.41 14.01 6.85
CA MET A 177 -9.01 13.84 7.24
C MET A 177 -8.74 14.44 8.60
N ASN A 178 -8.12 13.69 9.49
CA ASN A 178 -7.72 14.11 10.83
C ASN A 178 -6.21 13.98 11.00
N CYS A 179 -5.54 15.02 11.48
CA CYS A 179 -4.09 14.99 11.76
C CYS A 179 -3.66 16.07 12.75
N GLN A 180 -2.39 16.06 13.16
CA GLN A 180 -1.80 17.12 13.98
C GLN A 180 -1.31 18.30 13.15
N SER A 181 -0.84 18.04 11.92
CA SER A 181 -0.37 19.09 11.02
C SER A 181 -0.52 18.68 9.57
N LEU A 182 -0.84 19.68 8.73
CA LEU A 182 -1.13 19.52 7.32
C LEU A 182 -0.65 20.76 6.56
N ARG A 183 -0.17 20.59 5.33
CA ARG A 183 -0.02 21.67 4.36
C ARG A 183 -1.06 21.48 3.25
N TYR A 184 -1.81 22.50 2.94
CA TYR A 184 -2.79 22.54 1.86
C TYR A 184 -2.46 23.68 0.89
N ASN A 185 -2.48 23.43 -0.40
CA ASN A 185 -2.34 24.47 -1.40
C ASN A 185 -3.71 24.79 -2.02
N THR A 186 -4.19 26.03 -1.83
CA THR A 186 -5.55 26.44 -2.22
C THR A 186 -5.74 26.60 -3.73
N GLN A 187 -4.66 26.73 -4.49
CA GLN A 187 -4.73 26.93 -5.94
C GLN A 187 -4.79 25.61 -6.72
N ASN A 188 -3.95 24.63 -6.34
CA ASN A 188 -3.85 23.34 -7.04
C ASN A 188 -4.57 22.19 -6.30
N GLU A 189 -5.08 22.47 -5.08
CA GLU A 189 -5.82 21.51 -4.24
C GLU A 189 -5.00 20.29 -3.83
N PHE A 190 -3.67 20.48 -3.61
CA PHE A 190 -2.80 19.46 -3.04
C PHE A 190 -2.82 19.51 -1.52
N VAL A 191 -3.04 18.35 -0.91
CA VAL A 191 -2.88 18.10 0.52
C VAL A 191 -1.55 17.39 0.73
N TYR A 192 -0.67 17.92 1.57
CA TYR A 192 0.59 17.30 1.95
C TYR A 192 0.51 16.82 3.39
N PHE A 193 0.72 15.54 3.60
CA PHE A 193 0.75 14.92 4.92
C PHE A 193 2.11 15.15 5.56
N ILE A 194 2.16 15.87 6.68
CA ILE A 194 3.38 16.19 7.42
C ILE A 194 3.37 15.66 8.86
N SER A 195 2.33 14.93 9.21
CA SER A 195 2.18 14.18 10.44
C SER A 195 1.28 12.98 10.18
N ARG A 196 1.20 12.02 11.14
CA ARG A 196 0.27 10.90 11.00
C ARG A 196 -1.13 11.43 10.72
N THR A 197 -1.67 10.99 9.60
CA THR A 197 -2.97 11.41 9.08
C THR A 197 -3.88 10.19 8.99
N HIS A 198 -5.10 10.34 9.45
CA HIS A 198 -6.20 9.40 9.27
C HIS A 198 -7.18 10.00 8.27
N LEU A 199 -7.35 9.35 7.14
CA LEU A 199 -8.37 9.64 6.13
C LEU A 199 -9.46 8.58 6.27
N HIS A 200 -10.69 9.02 6.48
CA HIS A 200 -11.87 8.18 6.64
C HIS A 200 -12.88 8.47 5.55
N SER A 201 -13.39 7.44 4.90
CA SER A 201 -14.49 7.44 3.94
C SER A 201 -15.49 6.35 4.30
N ASP A 202 -16.62 6.28 3.61
CA ASP A 202 -17.61 5.21 3.81
C ASP A 202 -17.05 3.81 3.50
N GLU A 203 -16.03 3.72 2.65
CA GLU A 203 -15.46 2.45 2.19
C GLU A 203 -14.17 2.08 2.91
N ASN A 204 -13.36 3.06 3.31
CA ASN A 204 -11.99 2.80 3.77
C ASN A 204 -11.54 3.75 4.88
N ASP A 205 -10.71 3.21 5.78
CA ASP A 205 -9.85 3.95 6.70
C ASP A 205 -8.39 3.87 6.22
N ILE A 206 -7.76 5.02 5.99
CA ILE A 206 -6.38 5.10 5.51
C ILE A 206 -5.52 5.85 6.52
N PHE A 207 -4.38 5.26 6.88
CA PHE A 207 -3.39 5.88 7.75
C PHE A 207 -2.06 6.02 7.01
N THR A 208 -1.42 7.18 7.16
CA THR A 208 -0.09 7.46 6.60
C THR A 208 0.63 8.49 7.45
N ASN A 209 1.96 8.48 7.47
CA ASN A 209 2.74 9.49 8.19
C ASN A 209 3.19 10.64 7.30
N ALA A 210 3.31 10.40 5.99
CA ALA A 210 3.75 11.40 5.03
C ALA A 210 3.18 11.12 3.62
N GLY A 211 3.39 12.06 2.70
CA GLY A 211 2.92 11.93 1.32
C GLY A 211 2.08 13.11 0.86
N TYR A 212 1.29 12.88 -0.17
CA TYR A 212 0.36 13.89 -0.66
C TYR A 212 -0.89 13.26 -1.30
N TYR A 213 -1.96 14.06 -1.36
CA TYR A 213 -3.16 13.77 -2.12
C TYR A 213 -3.52 14.95 -3.03
N ASP A 214 -3.59 14.69 -4.32
CA ASP A 214 -4.07 15.61 -5.34
C ASP A 214 -5.59 15.42 -5.45
N ILE A 215 -6.35 16.28 -4.78
CA ILE A 215 -7.83 16.21 -4.73
C ILE A 215 -8.43 16.33 -6.13
N ARG A 216 -7.88 17.21 -6.96
CA ARG A 216 -8.41 17.49 -8.31
C ARG A 216 -8.28 16.31 -9.26
N ASN A 217 -7.17 15.58 -9.15
CA ASN A 217 -6.87 14.45 -10.02
C ASN A 217 -7.20 13.10 -9.40
N ASP A 218 -7.56 13.03 -8.11
CA ASP A 218 -7.77 11.81 -7.34
C ASP A 218 -6.53 10.90 -7.33
N LEU A 219 -5.35 11.50 -7.12
CA LEU A 219 -4.07 10.82 -7.05
C LEU A 219 -3.49 10.90 -5.64
N ALA A 220 -3.11 9.79 -5.07
CA ALA A 220 -2.43 9.74 -3.78
C ALA A 220 -1.05 9.10 -3.88
N LEU A 221 -0.07 9.68 -3.22
CA LEU A 221 1.19 9.05 -2.86
C LEU A 221 1.30 9.09 -1.34
N LEU A 222 1.18 7.93 -0.72
CA LEU A 222 1.25 7.72 0.71
C LEU A 222 2.59 7.07 1.04
N VAL A 223 3.28 7.54 2.05
CA VAL A 223 4.60 7.01 2.42
C VAL A 223 4.75 6.97 3.94
N ASP A 224 5.66 6.12 4.38
CA ASP A 224 5.98 5.91 5.79
C ASP A 224 4.82 5.30 6.58
N SER A 225 4.76 3.97 6.60
CA SER A 225 3.76 3.17 7.32
C SER A 225 2.32 3.41 6.84
N VAL A 226 2.06 3.00 5.63
CA VAL A 226 0.71 3.07 5.05
C VAL A 226 -0.11 1.86 5.53
N GLU A 227 -1.30 2.14 6.03
CA GLU A 227 -2.32 1.15 6.37
C GLU A 227 -3.64 1.56 5.70
N MET A 228 -4.27 0.65 4.98
CA MET A 228 -5.59 0.82 4.37
C MET A 228 -6.47 -0.31 4.85
N LEU A 229 -7.56 0.03 5.51
CA LEU A 229 -8.45 -0.90 6.20
C LEU A 229 -9.86 -0.76 5.64
N ASN A 230 -10.49 -1.86 5.32
CA ASN A 230 -11.93 -1.92 5.10
C ASN A 230 -12.54 -3.10 5.89
N GLU A 231 -13.84 -3.37 5.73
CA GLU A 231 -14.53 -4.43 6.48
C GLU A 231 -13.96 -5.84 6.19
N GLU A 232 -13.44 -6.08 5.00
CA GLU A 232 -13.03 -7.41 4.52
C GLU A 232 -11.51 -7.52 4.44
N GLN A 233 -10.82 -6.47 4.00
CA GLN A 233 -9.42 -6.51 3.64
C GLN A 233 -8.59 -5.44 4.34
N ASN A 234 -7.38 -5.81 4.71
CA ASN A 234 -6.35 -4.92 5.23
C ASN A 234 -5.16 -4.93 4.28
N PHE A 235 -4.76 -3.76 3.85
CA PHE A 235 -3.52 -3.56 3.10
C PHE A 235 -2.53 -2.76 3.95
N SER A 236 -1.26 -3.15 3.93
CA SER A 236 -0.17 -2.35 4.50
C SER A 236 1.08 -2.39 3.63
N GLY A 237 1.89 -1.33 3.71
CA GLY A 237 3.16 -1.22 2.99
C GLY A 237 3.94 0.02 3.42
N ASP A 238 5.21 0.13 3.03
CA ASP A 238 5.99 1.33 3.34
C ASP A 238 5.54 2.52 2.49
N SER A 239 5.12 2.28 1.24
CA SER A 239 4.64 3.31 0.33
C SER A 239 3.54 2.77 -0.58
N VAL A 240 2.58 3.62 -0.89
CA VAL A 240 1.46 3.32 -1.80
C VAL A 240 1.21 4.49 -2.74
N PHE A 241 1.14 4.23 -4.02
CA PHE A 241 0.56 5.13 -5.01
C PHE A 241 -0.83 4.62 -5.39
N TYR A 242 -1.81 5.52 -5.49
CA TYR A 242 -3.16 5.18 -5.90
C TYR A 242 -3.71 6.22 -6.87
N ASP A 243 -4.24 5.76 -8.00
CA ASP A 243 -4.97 6.55 -8.99
C ASP A 243 -6.43 6.10 -8.99
N LYS A 244 -7.29 6.85 -8.29
CA LYS A 244 -8.70 6.51 -8.12
C LYS A 244 -9.46 6.53 -9.46
N LYS A 245 -9.11 7.43 -10.37
CA LYS A 245 -9.80 7.52 -11.68
C LYS A 245 -9.54 6.32 -12.58
N ARG A 246 -8.38 5.68 -12.43
CA ARG A 246 -8.00 4.47 -13.16
C ARG A 246 -8.25 3.21 -12.38
N ASN A 247 -8.61 3.33 -11.11
CA ASN A 247 -8.67 2.22 -10.17
C ASN A 247 -7.39 1.38 -10.21
N PHE A 248 -6.26 2.07 -10.07
CA PHE A 248 -4.93 1.50 -10.15
C PHE A 248 -4.12 1.84 -8.91
N GLY A 249 -3.50 0.82 -8.31
CA GLY A 249 -2.68 0.97 -7.13
C GLY A 249 -1.33 0.26 -7.25
N ILE A 250 -0.28 0.85 -6.65
CA ILE A 250 1.03 0.23 -6.51
C ILE A 250 1.45 0.32 -5.05
N GLY A 251 1.95 -0.80 -4.51
CA GLY A 251 2.56 -0.86 -3.19
C GLY A 251 4.05 -1.22 -3.27
N TRP A 252 4.87 -0.56 -2.46
CA TRP A 252 6.30 -0.82 -2.37
C TRP A 252 6.72 -1.11 -0.94
N ASN A 253 7.59 -2.09 -0.80
CA ASN A 253 8.26 -2.58 0.40
C ASN A 253 7.30 -3.01 1.52
N ASN A 254 7.57 -4.17 2.10
CA ASN A 254 6.79 -4.74 3.20
C ASN A 254 5.29 -4.80 2.93
N VAL A 255 4.92 -5.03 1.66
CA VAL A 255 3.51 -5.15 1.28
C VAL A 255 2.90 -6.35 1.97
N THR A 256 1.76 -6.13 2.62
CA THR A 256 0.93 -7.20 3.20
C THR A 256 -0.53 -6.94 2.81
N ILE A 257 -1.17 -7.95 2.26
CA ILE A 257 -2.60 -7.98 1.94
C ILE A 257 -3.20 -9.09 2.79
N GLN A 258 -4.15 -8.76 3.62
CA GLN A 258 -4.84 -9.72 4.49
C GLN A 258 -6.33 -9.66 4.22
N ASP A 259 -6.93 -10.79 3.93
CA ASP A 259 -8.37 -10.96 3.84
C ASP A 259 -8.82 -11.91 4.95
N SER A 260 -9.59 -11.38 5.90
CA SER A 260 -10.08 -12.15 7.05
C SER A 260 -11.29 -12.99 6.70
N THR A 261 -12.05 -12.62 5.68
CA THR A 261 -13.25 -13.32 5.21
C THR A 261 -12.87 -14.56 4.42
N GLN A 262 -11.92 -14.40 3.49
CA GLN A 262 -11.39 -15.49 2.68
C GLN A 262 -10.28 -16.30 3.39
N GLY A 263 -9.74 -15.79 4.50
CA GLY A 263 -8.76 -16.49 5.33
C GLY A 263 -7.37 -16.59 4.68
N TYR A 264 -6.88 -15.55 4.02
CA TYR A 264 -5.52 -15.54 3.47
C TYR A 264 -4.71 -14.28 3.83
N ILE A 265 -3.39 -14.44 3.78
CA ILE A 265 -2.43 -13.34 3.87
C ILE A 265 -1.44 -13.47 2.72
N ILE A 266 -1.22 -12.40 1.96
CA ILE A 266 -0.20 -12.32 0.92
C ILE A 266 0.84 -11.27 1.35
N LYS A 267 2.14 -11.62 1.22
CA LYS A 267 3.25 -10.71 1.49
C LYS A 267 4.20 -10.64 0.30
N GLY A 268 4.87 -9.50 0.14
CA GLY A 268 5.90 -9.29 -0.87
C GLY A 268 6.50 -7.89 -0.75
N ASN A 269 7.43 -7.53 -1.65
CA ASN A 269 8.04 -6.20 -1.63
C ASN A 269 7.50 -5.26 -2.71
N TYR A 270 6.76 -5.79 -3.67
CA TYR A 270 6.11 -5.00 -4.71
C TYR A 270 4.76 -5.60 -5.06
N ALA A 271 3.74 -4.75 -5.18
CA ALA A 271 2.39 -5.15 -5.60
C ALA A 271 1.80 -4.14 -6.58
N GLU A 272 1.03 -4.63 -7.55
CA GLU A 272 0.16 -3.82 -8.39
C GLU A 272 -1.25 -4.38 -8.37
N HIS A 273 -2.22 -3.47 -8.41
CA HIS A 273 -3.64 -3.79 -8.49
C HIS A 273 -4.29 -2.99 -9.63
N TYR A 274 -4.96 -3.70 -10.54
CA TYR A 274 -5.67 -3.13 -11.68
C TYR A 274 -7.15 -3.55 -11.61
N GLU A 275 -7.98 -2.79 -10.96
CA GLU A 275 -9.40 -3.11 -10.80
C GLU A 275 -10.10 -3.23 -12.16
N ASN A 276 -9.94 -2.22 -13.04
CA ASN A 276 -10.52 -2.24 -14.38
C ASN A 276 -9.94 -3.32 -15.32
N GLY A 277 -8.76 -3.85 -15.01
CA GLY A 277 -8.10 -4.94 -15.71
C GLY A 277 -8.39 -6.32 -15.12
N GLY A 278 -9.06 -6.37 -13.99
CA GLY A 278 -9.36 -7.59 -13.25
C GLY A 278 -8.10 -8.38 -12.84
N THR A 279 -6.96 -7.71 -12.61
CA THR A 279 -5.71 -8.39 -12.28
C THR A 279 -4.96 -7.70 -11.14
N SER A 280 -4.35 -8.52 -10.29
CA SER A 280 -3.39 -8.07 -9.29
C SER A 280 -2.20 -8.99 -9.28
N PHE A 281 -1.04 -8.46 -8.95
CA PHE A 281 0.11 -9.31 -8.68
C PHE A 281 0.98 -8.76 -7.54
N VAL A 282 1.66 -9.68 -6.87
CA VAL A 282 2.65 -9.41 -5.84
C VAL A 282 3.93 -10.12 -6.24
N THR A 283 5.06 -9.47 -6.14
CA THR A 283 6.36 -10.03 -6.52
C THR A 283 7.44 -9.64 -5.51
N ASP A 284 8.63 -10.22 -5.71
CA ASP A 284 9.80 -10.06 -4.86
C ASP A 284 9.59 -10.65 -3.45
N SER A 285 10.01 -11.91 -3.32
CA SER A 285 9.91 -12.70 -2.09
C SER A 285 8.48 -12.94 -1.60
N THR A 286 7.59 -13.34 -2.50
CA THR A 286 6.18 -13.53 -2.15
C THR A 286 5.96 -14.66 -1.16
N LEU A 287 4.99 -14.48 -0.29
CA LEU A 287 4.48 -15.48 0.63
C LEU A 287 2.96 -15.43 0.66
N LEU A 288 2.30 -16.50 0.25
CA LEU A 288 0.88 -16.73 0.49
C LEU A 288 0.71 -17.63 1.71
N ILE A 289 -0.14 -17.22 2.65
CA ILE A 289 -0.55 -18.00 3.81
C ILE A 289 -2.05 -18.24 3.68
N LEU A 290 -2.45 -19.49 3.50
CA LEU A 290 -3.85 -19.92 3.59
C LEU A 290 -4.12 -20.39 5.00
N ILE A 291 -5.01 -19.68 5.70
CA ILE A 291 -5.32 -19.92 7.11
C ILE A 291 -6.38 -21.02 7.19
N ASP A 292 -6.05 -22.15 7.82
CA ASP A 292 -6.99 -23.22 8.13
C ASP A 292 -7.00 -23.46 9.65
N GLN A 293 -8.11 -24.00 10.18
CA GLN A 293 -8.29 -24.28 11.60
C GLN A 293 -7.32 -25.37 12.07
N GLY A 294 -6.11 -24.96 12.47
CA GLY A 294 -5.10 -25.80 13.09
C GLY A 294 -3.78 -25.94 12.35
N ASP A 295 -3.73 -25.83 11.02
CA ASP A 295 -2.47 -25.94 10.27
C ASP A 295 -2.53 -25.16 8.94
N SER A 296 -1.92 -23.99 8.90
CA SER A 296 -1.91 -23.12 7.71
C SER A 296 -0.97 -23.66 6.62
N LEU A 297 -1.34 -23.43 5.35
CA LEU A 297 -0.46 -23.70 4.21
C LEU A 297 0.33 -22.43 3.88
N TYR A 298 1.63 -22.56 3.74
CA TYR A 298 2.56 -21.51 3.36
C TYR A 298 3.09 -21.79 1.96
N LEU A 299 2.93 -20.85 1.03
CA LEU A 299 3.40 -20.98 -0.35
C LEU A 299 4.30 -19.78 -0.70
N HIS A 300 5.46 -20.07 -1.27
CA HIS A 300 6.42 -19.11 -1.79
C HIS A 300 6.57 -19.28 -3.30
N SER A 301 6.73 -18.16 -4.00
CA SER A 301 7.06 -18.09 -5.43
C SER A 301 7.79 -16.76 -5.73
N ASP A 302 8.35 -16.60 -6.92
CA ASP A 302 8.89 -15.31 -7.32
C ASP A 302 7.76 -14.28 -7.52
N THR A 303 6.60 -14.69 -8.07
CA THR A 303 5.43 -13.84 -8.30
C THR A 303 4.13 -14.60 -8.05
N LEU A 304 3.21 -13.95 -7.38
CA LEU A 304 1.80 -14.36 -7.25
C LEU A 304 0.93 -13.40 -8.06
N SER A 305 0.00 -13.93 -8.84
CA SER A 305 -0.97 -13.14 -9.61
C SER A 305 -2.38 -13.68 -9.40
N VAL A 306 -3.34 -12.78 -9.31
CA VAL A 306 -4.77 -13.09 -9.21
C VAL A 306 -5.49 -12.43 -10.36
N ILE A 307 -6.35 -13.17 -11.04
CA ILE A 307 -7.29 -12.66 -12.04
C ILE A 307 -8.67 -12.67 -11.42
N PHE A 308 -9.36 -11.55 -11.50
CA PHE A 308 -10.71 -11.37 -10.97
C PHE A 308 -11.74 -11.37 -12.09
N ASP A 309 -12.95 -11.76 -11.78
CA ASP A 309 -14.09 -11.63 -12.66
C ASP A 309 -14.66 -10.20 -12.66
N SER A 310 -15.79 -10.00 -13.38
CA SER A 310 -16.46 -8.71 -13.45
C SER A 310 -17.12 -8.23 -12.15
N LEU A 311 -17.25 -9.11 -11.16
CA LEU A 311 -17.77 -8.83 -9.82
C LEU A 311 -16.64 -8.62 -8.79
N GLN A 312 -15.38 -8.60 -9.25
CA GLN A 312 -14.17 -8.53 -8.43
C GLN A 312 -13.94 -9.76 -7.53
N GLU A 313 -14.53 -10.91 -7.91
CA GLU A 313 -14.26 -12.17 -7.23
C GLU A 313 -13.05 -12.88 -7.86
N PRO A 314 -12.16 -13.51 -7.07
CA PRO A 314 -11.01 -14.24 -7.60
C PRO A 314 -11.44 -15.40 -8.51
N GLN A 315 -11.02 -15.39 -9.78
CA GLN A 315 -11.28 -16.42 -10.76
C GLN A 315 -10.10 -17.38 -10.93
N GLU A 316 -8.90 -16.82 -11.03
CA GLU A 316 -7.67 -17.59 -11.19
C GLU A 316 -6.56 -17.05 -10.30
N LEU A 317 -5.80 -17.95 -9.67
CA LEU A 317 -4.58 -17.62 -8.97
C LEU A 317 -3.41 -18.32 -9.63
N HIS A 318 -2.34 -17.61 -9.89
CA HIS A 318 -1.10 -18.12 -10.47
C HIS A 318 0.09 -17.84 -9.57
N ALA A 319 0.93 -18.84 -9.36
CA ALA A 319 2.23 -18.72 -8.74
C ALA A 319 3.30 -19.06 -9.77
N PHE A 320 4.20 -18.12 -10.04
CA PHE A 320 5.22 -18.23 -11.08
C PHE A 320 6.61 -18.34 -10.49
N ASN A 321 7.35 -19.26 -11.04
CA ASN A 321 8.77 -19.54 -10.79
C ASN A 321 9.09 -19.95 -9.35
N LYS A 322 9.75 -21.09 -9.22
CA LYS A 322 10.27 -21.62 -7.96
C LYS A 322 9.20 -21.78 -6.87
N VAL A 323 8.04 -22.26 -7.26
CA VAL A 323 6.93 -22.50 -6.33
C VAL A 323 7.31 -23.58 -5.34
N LYS A 324 7.13 -23.26 -4.06
CA LYS A 324 7.32 -24.17 -2.94
C LYS A 324 6.24 -23.94 -1.90
N PHE A 325 5.71 -25.01 -1.35
CA PHE A 325 4.75 -24.88 -0.28
C PHE A 325 5.03 -25.88 0.84
N TYR A 326 4.58 -25.49 2.02
CA TYR A 326 4.73 -26.25 3.25
C TYR A 326 3.45 -26.21 4.08
N ARG A 327 3.01 -27.37 4.49
CA ARG A 327 2.13 -27.66 5.62
C ARG A 327 2.66 -28.93 6.26
N ASN A 328 2.37 -29.20 7.54
CA ASN A 328 2.97 -30.33 8.27
C ASN A 328 2.75 -31.69 7.59
N ASP A 329 1.57 -31.93 7.01
CA ASP A 329 1.20 -33.18 6.36
C ASP A 329 1.55 -33.24 4.87
N ILE A 330 1.72 -32.11 4.19
CA ILE A 330 1.94 -32.02 2.75
C ILE A 330 2.94 -30.92 2.40
N GLN A 331 3.91 -31.24 1.56
CA GLN A 331 4.90 -30.30 1.02
C GLN A 331 5.01 -30.51 -0.48
N GLY A 332 5.41 -29.46 -1.19
CA GLY A 332 5.62 -29.58 -2.64
C GLY A 332 6.51 -28.52 -3.20
N VAL A 333 7.06 -28.85 -4.38
CA VAL A 333 7.83 -27.95 -5.21
C VAL A 333 7.43 -28.12 -6.68
N CYS A 334 7.42 -27.02 -7.42
CA CYS A 334 7.26 -27.02 -8.88
C CYS A 334 7.81 -25.72 -9.46
N ASP A 335 7.89 -25.62 -10.77
CA ASP A 335 8.24 -24.35 -11.37
C ASP A 335 7.09 -23.35 -11.24
N SER A 336 5.89 -23.72 -11.65
CA SER A 336 4.71 -22.85 -11.64
C SER A 336 3.45 -23.62 -11.20
N MET A 337 2.46 -22.88 -10.68
CA MET A 337 1.20 -23.43 -10.19
C MET A 337 0.03 -22.53 -10.60
N SER A 338 -1.12 -23.12 -10.89
CA SER A 338 -2.38 -22.39 -11.05
C SER A 338 -3.50 -22.99 -10.21
N ILE A 339 -4.42 -22.15 -9.78
CA ILE A 339 -5.68 -22.53 -9.15
C ILE A 339 -6.81 -21.89 -9.94
N LEU A 340 -7.71 -22.70 -10.50
CA LEU A 340 -8.98 -22.26 -11.08
C LEU A 340 -10.03 -22.38 -9.98
N VAL A 341 -10.56 -21.25 -9.52
CA VAL A 341 -11.40 -21.19 -8.32
C VAL A 341 -12.76 -21.86 -8.56
N GLU A 342 -13.42 -21.56 -9.68
CA GLU A 342 -14.72 -22.15 -10.04
C GLU A 342 -14.65 -23.67 -10.15
N ASP A 343 -13.61 -24.19 -10.80
CA ASP A 343 -13.39 -25.63 -10.99
C ASP A 343 -12.81 -26.32 -9.75
N SER A 344 -12.43 -25.55 -8.73
CA SER A 344 -11.68 -26.04 -7.56
C SER A 344 -10.46 -26.89 -7.95
N LEU A 345 -9.77 -26.48 -9.01
CA LEU A 345 -8.69 -27.19 -9.66
C LEU A 345 -7.34 -26.52 -9.44
N LEU A 346 -6.47 -27.19 -8.70
CA LEU A 346 -5.05 -26.82 -8.57
C LEU A 346 -4.22 -27.64 -9.56
N THR A 347 -3.32 -26.98 -10.31
CA THR A 347 -2.38 -27.63 -11.23
C THR A 347 -0.95 -27.16 -10.95
N MET A 348 -0.05 -28.13 -10.73
CA MET A 348 1.40 -27.93 -10.60
C MET A 348 2.08 -28.30 -11.92
N TYR A 349 2.93 -27.44 -12.45
CA TYR A 349 3.55 -27.57 -13.76
C TYR A 349 5.07 -27.73 -13.66
N TYR A 350 5.66 -28.40 -14.64
CA TYR A 350 7.12 -28.51 -14.89
C TYR A 350 7.85 -29.22 -13.75
N ASN A 351 7.84 -30.56 -13.84
CA ASN A 351 8.49 -31.48 -12.89
C ASN A 351 8.06 -31.27 -11.43
N PRO A 352 6.75 -31.24 -11.12
CA PRO A 352 6.28 -31.11 -9.76
C PRO A 352 6.69 -32.33 -8.92
N VAL A 353 7.00 -32.03 -7.65
CA VAL A 353 7.19 -33.06 -6.62
C VAL A 353 6.31 -32.72 -5.44
N LEU A 354 5.56 -33.72 -5.00
CA LEU A 354 4.65 -33.63 -3.86
C LEU A 354 5.06 -34.66 -2.81
N TRP A 355 5.19 -34.29 -1.57
CA TRP A 355 5.43 -35.20 -0.44
C TRP A 355 4.21 -35.26 0.47
N TYR A 356 3.75 -36.45 0.77
CA TYR A 356 2.67 -36.74 1.72
C TYR A 356 3.09 -37.90 2.62
N GLY A 357 3.31 -37.63 3.91
CA GLY A 357 3.90 -38.61 4.82
C GLY A 357 5.31 -39.06 4.35
N SER A 358 5.50 -40.39 4.22
CA SER A 358 6.70 -41.02 3.68
C SER A 358 6.74 -41.10 2.15
N ASN A 359 5.67 -40.71 1.47
CA ASN A 359 5.53 -40.85 0.04
C ASN A 359 6.00 -39.60 -0.70
N GLN A 360 6.76 -39.80 -1.79
CA GLN A 360 7.09 -38.82 -2.81
C GLN A 360 6.31 -39.14 -4.09
N LEU A 361 5.66 -38.13 -4.64
CA LEU A 361 4.91 -38.23 -5.88
C LEU A 361 5.50 -37.25 -6.89
N SER A 362 5.70 -37.69 -8.12
CA SER A 362 6.28 -36.84 -9.18
C SER A 362 5.71 -37.22 -10.54
N GLY A 363 5.83 -36.34 -11.51
CA GLY A 363 5.41 -36.48 -12.90
C GLY A 363 5.66 -35.18 -13.66
N ASP A 364 5.17 -35.06 -14.89
CA ASP A 364 5.31 -33.83 -15.66
C ASP A 364 4.30 -32.75 -15.20
N THR A 365 3.13 -33.19 -14.74
CA THR A 365 2.07 -32.33 -14.19
C THR A 365 1.33 -33.06 -13.08
N ILE A 366 1.02 -32.36 -11.98
CA ILE A 366 0.14 -32.86 -10.91
C ILE A 366 -1.09 -31.96 -10.83
N ARG A 367 -2.28 -32.57 -10.87
CA ARG A 367 -3.57 -31.89 -10.71
C ARG A 367 -4.28 -32.36 -9.46
N MET A 368 -4.88 -31.45 -8.74
CA MET A 368 -5.75 -31.75 -7.58
C MET A 368 -7.09 -31.06 -7.80
N CYS A 369 -8.18 -31.82 -7.76
CA CYS A 369 -9.53 -31.31 -7.97
C CYS A 369 -10.40 -31.64 -6.76
N VAL A 370 -10.96 -30.65 -6.11
CA VAL A 370 -11.96 -30.83 -5.05
C VAL A 370 -13.31 -30.99 -5.72
N ILE A 371 -13.94 -32.15 -5.51
CA ILE A 371 -15.25 -32.51 -6.08
C ILE A 371 -16.37 -31.99 -5.18
N ASP A 372 -16.21 -32.21 -3.87
CA ASP A 372 -17.13 -31.74 -2.84
C ASP A 372 -16.39 -31.61 -1.49
N SER A 373 -17.10 -31.30 -0.42
CA SER A 373 -16.54 -31.12 0.93
C SER A 373 -15.77 -32.34 1.48
N SER A 374 -16.01 -33.51 0.97
CA SER A 374 -15.40 -34.76 1.43
C SER A 374 -14.52 -35.43 0.39
N ASN A 375 -14.74 -35.18 -0.90
CA ASN A 375 -14.11 -35.89 -2.00
C ASN A 375 -13.17 -35.01 -2.83
N MET A 376 -11.98 -35.53 -3.07
CA MET A 376 -10.95 -34.88 -3.90
C MET A 376 -10.27 -35.95 -4.76
N THR A 377 -9.85 -35.58 -5.95
CA THR A 377 -8.98 -36.40 -6.79
C THR A 377 -7.63 -35.74 -6.98
N MET A 378 -6.61 -36.59 -7.17
CA MET A 378 -5.27 -36.19 -7.56
C MET A 378 -4.88 -36.97 -8.81
N ASP A 379 -4.47 -36.26 -9.86
CA ASP A 379 -4.00 -36.86 -11.12
C ASP A 379 -2.52 -36.46 -11.33
N ILE A 380 -1.66 -37.47 -11.48
CA ILE A 380 -0.27 -37.29 -11.95
C ILE A 380 -0.27 -37.67 -13.42
N LEU A 381 0.04 -36.73 -14.27
CA LEU A 381 -0.02 -36.85 -15.73
C LEU A 381 1.38 -36.96 -16.28
N GLU A 382 1.59 -37.92 -17.17
CA GLU A 382 2.84 -38.24 -17.83
C GLU A 382 4.01 -38.50 -16.85
N ASN A 383 4.69 -39.62 -17.04
CA ASN A 383 5.81 -40.07 -16.23
C ASN A 383 5.49 -40.14 -14.71
N GLY A 384 4.28 -40.60 -14.36
CA GLY A 384 3.86 -40.66 -12.97
C GLY A 384 4.72 -41.62 -12.17
N PHE A 385 5.23 -41.18 -11.01
CA PHE A 385 6.07 -41.97 -10.13
C PHE A 385 5.69 -41.76 -8.67
N ILE A 386 5.50 -42.84 -7.93
CA ILE A 386 5.33 -42.86 -6.47
C ILE A 386 6.51 -43.60 -5.87
N ILE A 387 7.15 -42.99 -4.88
CA ILE A 387 8.24 -43.56 -4.11
C ILE A 387 7.88 -43.49 -2.62
N GLU A 388 7.96 -44.62 -1.92
CA GLU A 388 7.82 -44.66 -0.48
C GLU A 388 9.11 -45.16 0.16
N ASP A 389 9.63 -44.41 1.13
CA ASP A 389 10.79 -44.84 1.92
C ASP A 389 10.36 -45.93 2.92
N VAL A 390 10.91 -47.13 2.77
CA VAL A 390 10.59 -48.29 3.62
C VAL A 390 11.58 -48.47 4.76
N PHE A 391 12.87 -48.22 4.50
CA PHE A 391 13.96 -48.51 5.45
C PHE A 391 15.01 -47.38 5.48
N GLU A 392 14.61 -46.20 5.96
CA GLU A 392 15.51 -45.07 6.21
C GLU A 392 16.44 -44.75 5.02
N GLU A 393 15.84 -44.55 3.85
CA GLU A 393 16.52 -44.23 2.58
C GLU A 393 17.42 -45.35 2.02
N LYS A 394 17.24 -46.57 2.45
CA LYS A 394 17.97 -47.72 1.91
C LYS A 394 17.18 -48.54 0.90
N GLU A 395 15.90 -48.69 1.13
CA GLU A 395 14.98 -49.45 0.30
C GLU A 395 13.69 -48.69 0.06
N PHE A 396 13.13 -48.81 -1.14
CA PHE A 396 12.01 -48.00 -1.57
C PHE A 396 10.93 -48.86 -2.23
N ASN A 397 9.67 -48.68 -1.82
CA ASN A 397 8.55 -49.03 -2.67
C ASN A 397 8.49 -48.07 -3.85
N GLN A 398 8.28 -48.61 -5.03
CA GLN A 398 8.32 -47.84 -6.27
C GLN A 398 7.17 -48.26 -7.17
N ILE A 399 6.40 -47.30 -7.64
CA ILE A 399 5.31 -47.50 -8.57
C ILE A 399 5.43 -46.45 -9.67
N LYS A 400 5.49 -46.93 -10.90
CA LYS A 400 5.59 -46.08 -12.09
C LYS A 400 4.43 -46.37 -13.03
N GLY A 401 3.93 -45.35 -13.72
CA GLY A 401 2.94 -45.48 -14.79
C GLY A 401 2.86 -44.22 -15.61
N GLU A 402 2.21 -44.26 -16.74
CA GLU A 402 2.01 -43.09 -17.59
C GLU A 402 1.07 -42.08 -16.89
N ARG A 403 0.05 -42.58 -16.20
CA ARG A 403 -0.86 -41.77 -15.40
C ARG A 403 -1.14 -42.48 -14.05
N ILE A 404 -1.17 -41.66 -13.01
CA ILE A 404 -1.56 -42.15 -11.67
C ILE A 404 -2.69 -41.27 -11.14
N LYS A 405 -3.81 -41.90 -10.74
CA LYS A 405 -4.96 -41.21 -10.21
C LYS A 405 -5.29 -41.67 -8.79
N GLY A 406 -5.25 -40.76 -7.85
CA GLY A 406 -5.61 -40.94 -6.45
C GLY A 406 -7.04 -40.45 -6.16
N TYR A 407 -7.78 -41.21 -5.34
CA TYR A 407 -9.10 -40.85 -4.86
C TYR A 407 -9.04 -40.68 -3.34
N ILE A 408 -9.37 -39.48 -2.89
CA ILE A 408 -9.28 -39.07 -1.49
C ILE A 408 -10.70 -38.80 -0.98
N THR A 409 -11.04 -39.40 0.14
CA THR A 409 -12.33 -39.17 0.82
C THR A 409 -12.07 -38.93 2.30
N ASP A 410 -12.67 -37.87 2.87
CA ASP A 410 -12.47 -37.43 4.25
C ASP A 410 -10.98 -37.26 4.62
N LYS A 411 -10.25 -36.57 3.75
CA LYS A 411 -8.80 -36.31 3.84
C LYS A 411 -7.92 -37.57 3.89
N LYS A 412 -8.46 -38.77 3.51
CA LYS A 412 -7.74 -40.04 3.46
C LYS A 412 -7.72 -40.62 2.05
N LEU A 413 -6.53 -41.01 1.59
CA LEU A 413 -6.38 -41.73 0.33
C LEU A 413 -7.07 -43.10 0.42
N ARG A 414 -7.97 -43.39 -0.50
CA ARG A 414 -8.79 -44.61 -0.54
C ARG A 414 -8.41 -45.54 -1.66
N GLN A 415 -8.07 -44.98 -2.81
CA GLN A 415 -7.76 -45.77 -4.00
C GLN A 415 -6.69 -45.02 -4.83
N VAL A 416 -5.83 -45.81 -5.46
CA VAL A 416 -4.89 -45.34 -6.47
C VAL A 416 -5.02 -46.20 -7.71
N ASP A 417 -5.31 -45.58 -8.84
CA ASP A 417 -5.29 -46.25 -10.16
C ASP A 417 -4.02 -45.85 -10.89
N VAL A 418 -3.24 -46.81 -11.34
CA VAL A 418 -2.04 -46.60 -12.15
C VAL A 418 -2.31 -47.19 -13.53
N ILE A 419 -2.09 -46.40 -14.55
CA ILE A 419 -2.58 -46.66 -15.91
C ILE A 419 -1.42 -46.55 -16.90
N ASN A 420 -1.32 -47.52 -17.79
CA ASN A 420 -0.36 -47.71 -18.86
C ASN A 420 1.10 -47.85 -18.41
N ASN A 421 1.78 -48.82 -18.93
CA ASN A 421 3.19 -49.13 -18.70
C ASN A 421 3.57 -49.15 -17.21
N VAL A 422 2.75 -49.90 -16.42
CA VAL A 422 2.90 -49.96 -14.98
C VAL A 422 4.07 -50.85 -14.63
N GLU A 423 5.01 -50.34 -13.86
CA GLU A 423 6.08 -51.09 -13.20
C GLU A 423 5.99 -50.87 -11.69
N CYS A 424 6.15 -51.94 -10.91
CA CYS A 424 6.04 -51.92 -9.46
C CYS A 424 7.15 -52.72 -8.79
N VAL A 425 7.81 -52.15 -7.81
CA VAL A 425 8.67 -52.82 -6.85
C VAL A 425 8.12 -52.55 -5.46
N TYR A 426 7.71 -53.60 -4.75
CA TYR A 426 7.02 -53.44 -3.48
C TYR A 426 7.55 -54.44 -2.43
N TYR A 427 8.01 -53.92 -1.30
CA TYR A 427 8.50 -54.66 -0.15
C TYR A 427 7.29 -55.12 0.69
N VAL A 428 6.97 -56.39 0.64
CA VAL A 428 5.82 -56.96 1.33
C VAL A 428 6.19 -57.25 2.78
N LEU A 429 5.53 -56.56 3.71
CA LEU A 429 5.77 -56.66 5.14
C LEU A 429 4.62 -57.39 5.85
N GLU A 430 4.93 -58.12 6.91
CA GLU A 430 3.97 -58.66 7.88
C GLU A 430 3.42 -57.53 8.79
N GLU A 431 2.43 -57.82 9.60
CA GLU A 431 1.87 -56.87 10.59
C GLU A 431 2.92 -56.40 11.62
N ASP A 432 3.93 -57.23 11.92
CA ASP A 432 5.04 -56.90 12.83
C ASP A 432 6.20 -56.20 12.15
N SER A 433 6.01 -55.74 10.89
CA SER A 433 7.00 -55.12 10.03
C SER A 433 8.17 -56.01 9.59
N SER A 434 8.08 -57.35 9.77
CA SER A 434 9.05 -58.28 9.20
C SER A 434 8.85 -58.41 7.69
N LEU A 435 9.96 -58.53 6.93
CA LEU A 435 9.93 -58.57 5.48
C LEU A 435 9.60 -60.02 4.99
N ILE A 436 8.52 -60.19 4.27
CA ILE A 436 8.13 -61.42 3.60
C ILE A 436 8.97 -61.61 2.32
N GLY A 437 9.08 -60.56 1.53
CA GLY A 437 9.77 -60.62 0.24
C GLY A 437 9.54 -59.34 -0.57
N ILE A 438 10.09 -59.31 -1.78
CA ILE A 438 9.96 -58.18 -2.68
C ILE A 438 9.15 -58.61 -3.91
N ASN A 439 8.02 -57.97 -4.16
CA ASN A 439 7.25 -58.13 -5.37
C ASN A 439 7.82 -57.23 -6.46
N ALA A 440 8.13 -57.78 -7.61
CA ALA A 440 8.43 -57.01 -8.82
C ALA A 440 7.44 -57.41 -9.90
N SER A 441 6.67 -56.45 -10.40
CA SER A 441 5.56 -56.69 -11.34
C SER A 441 5.52 -55.64 -12.44
N ILE A 442 5.12 -56.10 -13.62
CA ILE A 442 4.83 -55.25 -14.78
C ILE A 442 3.40 -55.58 -15.21
N THR A 443 2.62 -54.56 -15.53
CA THR A 443 1.24 -54.72 -16.00
C THR A 443 0.80 -53.49 -16.81
N ASN A 444 -0.34 -53.54 -17.43
CA ASN A 444 -0.88 -52.37 -18.12
C ASN A 444 -1.71 -51.49 -17.19
N GLU A 445 -2.37 -52.05 -16.20
CA GLU A 445 -3.16 -51.32 -15.22
C GLU A 445 -3.02 -51.98 -13.81
N MET A 446 -2.97 -51.12 -12.78
CA MET A 446 -2.93 -51.55 -11.39
C MET A 446 -3.87 -50.68 -10.55
N ARG A 447 -4.57 -51.31 -9.63
CA ARG A 447 -5.40 -50.61 -8.66
C ARG A 447 -4.99 -50.98 -7.26
N ILE A 448 -4.81 -49.96 -6.41
CA ILE A 448 -4.43 -50.09 -5.02
C ILE A 448 -5.56 -49.59 -4.15
N PHE A 449 -6.01 -50.38 -3.19
CA PHE A 449 -6.97 -49.96 -2.19
C PHE A 449 -6.29 -49.77 -0.86
N LEU A 450 -6.63 -48.66 -0.18
CA LEU A 450 -6.12 -48.32 1.13
C LEU A 450 -7.26 -48.22 2.15
N GLU A 451 -6.97 -48.65 3.38
CA GLU A 451 -7.84 -48.47 4.52
C GLU A 451 -7.04 -47.83 5.67
N ASN A 452 -7.47 -46.68 6.16
CA ASN A 452 -6.74 -45.89 7.16
C ASN A 452 -5.27 -45.62 6.80
N ASN A 453 -5.02 -45.24 5.53
CA ASN A 453 -3.70 -45.04 4.93
C ASN A 453 -2.76 -46.26 4.94
N LYS A 454 -3.29 -47.45 5.17
CA LYS A 454 -2.54 -48.71 5.03
C LYS A 454 -3.01 -49.45 3.79
N LEU A 455 -2.07 -50.10 3.13
CA LEU A 455 -2.37 -50.96 2.01
C LEU A 455 -3.35 -52.05 2.43
N LYS A 456 -4.47 -52.20 1.69
CA LYS A 456 -5.48 -53.26 1.89
C LYS A 456 -5.38 -54.33 0.81
N GLU A 457 -5.31 -53.91 -0.45
CA GLU A 457 -5.34 -54.81 -1.60
C GLU A 457 -4.66 -54.16 -2.81
N ILE A 458 -3.97 -54.93 -3.62
CA ILE A 458 -3.46 -54.54 -4.92
C ILE A 458 -4.04 -55.47 -5.98
N LEU A 459 -4.66 -54.91 -7.01
CA LEU A 459 -5.17 -55.66 -8.16
C LEU A 459 -4.36 -55.28 -9.40
N PHE A 460 -3.88 -56.30 -10.09
CA PHE A 460 -3.18 -56.16 -11.37
C PHE A 460 -4.12 -56.57 -12.50
N TYR A 461 -4.22 -55.77 -13.53
CA TYR A 461 -5.11 -56.01 -14.68
C TYR A 461 -4.28 -56.07 -15.98
N THR A 462 -4.83 -56.78 -16.98
CA THR A 462 -4.33 -56.77 -18.35
C THR A 462 -2.90 -57.29 -18.48
N ASN A 463 -2.76 -58.62 -18.46
CA ASN A 463 -1.50 -59.37 -18.61
C ASN A 463 -0.44 -59.07 -17.55
N PRO A 464 -0.71 -59.22 -16.26
CA PRO A 464 0.29 -59.04 -15.25
C PRO A 464 1.41 -60.08 -15.38
N ASP A 465 2.68 -59.61 -15.35
CA ASP A 465 3.87 -60.43 -15.21
C ASP A 465 4.60 -59.99 -13.95
N GLY A 466 4.82 -60.89 -13.02
CA GLY A 466 5.44 -60.55 -11.75
C GLY A 466 5.81 -61.72 -10.90
N ALA A 467 6.72 -61.50 -9.98
CA ALA A 467 7.15 -62.52 -9.04
C ALA A 467 7.43 -61.93 -7.65
N LEU A 468 7.18 -62.73 -6.62
CA LEU A 468 7.60 -62.46 -5.26
C LEU A 468 8.94 -63.16 -5.00
N TYR A 469 9.95 -62.38 -4.73
CA TYR A 469 11.32 -62.83 -4.48
C TYR A 469 11.63 -62.79 -2.98
N PRO A 470 12.30 -63.85 -2.41
CA PRO A 470 12.97 -63.68 -1.11
C PRO A 470 14.02 -62.55 -1.20
N TYR A 471 14.16 -61.75 -0.14
CA TYR A 471 15.07 -60.59 -0.13
C TYR A 471 16.47 -60.86 -0.66
N ASN A 472 17.08 -61.98 -0.21
CA ASN A 472 18.44 -62.37 -0.61
C ASN A 472 18.57 -62.95 -2.03
N LYS A 473 17.44 -63.08 -2.75
CA LYS A 473 17.40 -63.57 -4.13
C LYS A 473 16.84 -62.55 -5.10
N PHE A 474 16.57 -61.33 -4.63
CA PHE A 474 16.05 -60.28 -5.49
C PHE A 474 17.12 -59.80 -6.46
N PRO A 475 16.84 -59.75 -7.79
CA PRO A 475 17.82 -59.30 -8.77
C PRO A 475 18.17 -57.83 -8.58
N GLU A 476 19.45 -57.49 -8.48
CA GLU A 476 19.95 -56.14 -8.26
C GLU A 476 19.56 -55.16 -9.39
N ASP A 477 19.46 -55.64 -10.63
CA ASP A 477 19.03 -54.86 -11.78
C ASP A 477 17.51 -54.50 -11.76
N LYS A 478 16.72 -55.14 -10.94
CA LYS A 478 15.30 -54.84 -10.73
C LYS A 478 15.01 -53.98 -9.49
N LYS A 479 16.03 -53.73 -8.68
CA LYS A 479 15.87 -53.05 -7.40
C LYS A 479 15.45 -51.60 -7.54
N ILE A 480 15.88 -50.94 -8.58
CA ILE A 480 15.61 -49.53 -8.88
C ILE A 480 14.96 -49.48 -10.28
N LEU A 481 13.75 -48.95 -10.34
CA LEU A 481 13.07 -48.70 -11.61
C LEU A 481 13.76 -47.62 -12.41
N LYS A 482 13.64 -47.69 -13.73
CA LYS A 482 14.16 -46.64 -14.61
C LYS A 482 13.48 -45.29 -14.28
N GLU A 483 14.26 -44.23 -14.26
CA GLU A 483 13.82 -42.86 -13.91
C GLU A 483 13.55 -42.62 -12.44
N PHE A 484 13.87 -43.56 -11.56
CA PHE A 484 13.83 -43.36 -10.12
C PHE A 484 14.66 -42.15 -9.69
N ARG A 485 14.06 -41.26 -8.95
CA ARG A 485 14.71 -40.06 -8.39
C ARG A 485 14.21 -39.80 -6.98
N TRP A 486 15.01 -40.08 -5.94
CA TRP A 486 14.67 -39.72 -4.58
C TRP A 486 15.06 -38.24 -4.35
N LEU A 487 14.04 -37.38 -4.18
CA LEU A 487 14.17 -35.94 -4.20
C LEU A 487 14.00 -35.30 -2.81
N ASN A 488 14.11 -36.11 -1.74
CA ASN A 488 13.89 -35.68 -0.34
C ASN A 488 14.79 -34.47 0.08
N LEU A 489 15.92 -34.27 -0.59
CA LEU A 489 16.77 -33.10 -0.39
C LEU A 489 16.07 -31.77 -0.74
N TYR A 490 15.13 -31.82 -1.65
CA TYR A 490 14.35 -30.65 -2.11
C TYR A 490 13.07 -30.44 -1.32
N ARG A 491 12.73 -31.36 -0.42
CA ARG A 491 11.52 -31.30 0.42
C ARG A 491 11.66 -30.19 1.46
N PRO A 492 10.80 -29.16 1.48
CA PRO A 492 10.75 -28.19 2.56
C PRO A 492 10.34 -28.87 3.87
N LYS A 493 11.13 -28.74 4.93
CA LYS A 493 10.87 -29.34 6.25
C LYS A 493 10.36 -28.33 7.26
N SER A 494 10.35 -27.05 6.88
CA SER A 494 9.87 -25.94 7.71
C SER A 494 9.42 -24.77 6.84
N ILE A 495 8.69 -23.83 7.44
CA ILE A 495 8.26 -22.59 6.77
C ILE A 495 9.48 -21.78 6.24
N SER A 496 10.58 -21.74 6.97
CA SER A 496 11.78 -21.01 6.51
C SER A 496 12.42 -21.64 5.27
N GLU A 497 12.33 -22.94 5.09
CA GLU A 497 12.97 -23.64 3.97
C GLU A 497 12.28 -23.40 2.63
N ILE A 498 11.00 -22.96 2.58
CA ILE A 498 10.34 -22.62 1.32
C ILE A 498 11.06 -21.47 0.59
N PHE A 499 11.79 -20.62 1.30
CA PHE A 499 12.53 -19.50 0.71
C PHE A 499 13.93 -19.91 0.19
N HIS A 500 14.52 -20.95 0.74
CA HIS A 500 15.96 -21.26 0.53
C HIS A 500 16.22 -22.57 -0.18
N THR A 501 15.29 -23.55 -0.13
CA THR A 501 15.45 -24.85 -0.77
C THR A 501 15.57 -24.73 -2.30
N ALA A 502 16.47 -25.47 -2.93
CA ALA A 502 16.55 -25.54 -4.40
C ALA A 502 15.31 -26.26 -4.98
N ILE A 503 15.07 -26.12 -6.28
CA ILE A 503 14.07 -26.89 -7.03
C ILE A 503 14.80 -27.95 -7.87
N PRO A 504 14.28 -29.17 -8.00
CA PRO A 504 14.82 -30.19 -8.91
C PRO A 504 14.82 -29.68 -10.36
N ARG A 505 15.92 -29.89 -11.05
CA ARG A 505 16.05 -29.58 -12.49
C ARG A 505 15.76 -30.79 -13.35
#